data_ea96d666dee6d433e66cf11a66f4c8d8
#
_entry.id   ea96d666dee6d433e66cf11a66f4c8d8
#
_cell.length_a   1.000
_cell.length_b   1.000
_cell.length_c   1.000
_cell.angle_alpha   90.00
_cell.angle_beta   90.00
_cell.angle_gamma   90.00
#
_symmetry.space_group_name_H-M   'P 1'
#
loop_
_entity.id
_entity.type
_entity.pdbx_description
1 polymer ?
#
loop_
_entity_poly.entity_id
_entity_poly.type
_entity_poly.pdbx_seq_one_letter_code
_entity_poly.pdbx_strand_id
1 'polypeptide(L)'
;MVPVVKDAHKLTAGELSVRMKDLTAQAVKGTVSPDDLSGATFTVSNLGGLGIESFTPVLNPPQVAILGVDSIQLKPVRREGRIEFIDAIGLSITLDHQVIDGAPGARFLKVVKEKIENVEKLCTI
;
A
#
# COMPACT_ATOMS: atom_id res chain seq x y z
N MET A 1 5.38 1.68 -16.17
CA MET A 1 5.59 0.24 -15.86
C MET A 1 5.38 0.05 -14.36
N VAL A 2 4.73 -1.05 -13.97
CA VAL A 2 4.52 -1.40 -12.57
C VAL A 2 5.25 -2.73 -12.32
N PRO A 3 6.46 -2.69 -11.76
CA PRO A 3 7.23 -3.90 -11.48
C PRO A 3 6.62 -4.69 -10.32
N VAL A 4 6.83 -6.01 -10.32
CA VAL A 4 6.21 -6.96 -9.42
C VAL A 4 7.25 -7.61 -8.52
N VAL A 5 7.05 -7.53 -7.21
CA VAL A 5 7.82 -8.32 -6.25
C VAL A 5 7.12 -9.65 -6.04
N LYS A 6 7.73 -10.72 -6.54
CA LYS A 6 7.20 -12.08 -6.37
C LYS A 6 7.32 -12.52 -4.91
N ASP A 7 6.32 -13.25 -4.44
CA ASP A 7 6.31 -13.85 -3.09
C ASP A 7 6.65 -12.86 -1.96
N ALA A 8 6.21 -11.61 -2.05
CA ALA A 8 6.53 -10.55 -1.10
C ALA A 8 6.26 -10.93 0.38
N HIS A 9 5.28 -11.82 0.61
CA HIS A 9 4.94 -12.33 1.94
C HIS A 9 6.00 -13.23 2.58
N LYS A 10 6.98 -13.69 1.81
CA LYS A 10 8.10 -14.53 2.28
C LYS A 10 9.34 -13.69 2.62
N LEU A 11 9.35 -12.41 2.25
CA LEU A 11 10.46 -11.50 2.43
C LEU A 11 10.35 -10.74 3.76
N THR A 12 11.49 -10.52 4.40
CA THR A 12 11.59 -9.53 5.47
C THR A 12 11.42 -8.10 4.93
N ALA A 13 11.11 -7.14 5.80
CA ALA A 13 11.00 -5.75 5.40
C ALA A 13 12.29 -5.20 4.74
N GLY A 14 13.44 -5.63 5.23
CA GLY A 14 14.74 -5.28 4.66
C GLY A 14 14.92 -5.82 3.25
N GLU A 15 14.68 -7.11 3.04
CA GLU A 15 14.76 -7.77 1.73
C GLU A 15 13.77 -7.15 0.74
N LEU A 16 12.53 -6.90 1.18
CA LEU A 16 11.53 -6.23 0.37
C LEU A 16 11.98 -4.84 -0.06
N SER A 17 12.55 -4.05 0.86
CA SER A 17 13.08 -2.71 0.56
C SER A 17 14.18 -2.74 -0.49
N VAL A 18 15.13 -3.68 -0.37
CA VAL A 18 16.22 -3.86 -1.35
C VAL A 18 15.64 -4.22 -2.72
N ARG A 19 14.73 -5.20 -2.77
CA ARG A 19 14.12 -5.65 -4.03
C ARG A 19 13.31 -4.55 -4.70
N MET A 20 12.55 -3.77 -3.93
CA MET A 20 11.78 -2.64 -4.46
C MET A 20 12.67 -1.55 -5.06
N LYS A 21 13.78 -1.20 -4.38
CA LYS A 21 14.74 -0.21 -4.89
C LYS A 21 15.38 -0.65 -6.19
N ASP A 22 15.78 -1.91 -6.29
CA ASP A 22 16.37 -2.49 -7.49
C ASP A 22 15.36 -2.45 -8.66
N LEU A 23 14.15 -2.95 -8.47
CA LEU A 23 13.09 -2.93 -9.48
C LEU A 23 12.72 -1.51 -9.92
N THR A 24 12.69 -0.55 -8.97
CA THR A 24 12.43 0.86 -9.29
C THR A 24 13.55 1.43 -10.17
N ALA A 25 14.81 1.15 -9.83
CA ALA A 25 15.95 1.60 -10.64
C ALA A 25 15.93 1.01 -12.06
N GLN A 26 15.57 -0.27 -12.18
CA GLN A 26 15.39 -0.92 -13.49
C GLN A 26 14.22 -0.30 -14.28
N ALA A 27 13.10 0.01 -13.60
CA ALA A 27 11.94 0.63 -14.24
C ALA A 27 12.25 2.00 -14.81
N VAL A 28 13.01 2.83 -14.07
CA VAL A 28 13.46 4.15 -14.54
C VAL A 28 14.37 4.02 -15.76
N LYS A 29 15.24 3.00 -15.81
CA LYS A 29 16.15 2.72 -16.93
C LYS A 29 15.47 2.01 -18.10
N GLY A 30 14.23 1.52 -17.93
CA GLY A 30 13.53 0.73 -18.94
C GLY A 30 14.11 -0.68 -19.15
N THR A 31 14.79 -1.24 -18.15
CA THR A 31 15.48 -2.54 -18.21
C THR A 31 14.81 -3.64 -17.39
N VAL A 32 13.58 -3.42 -16.92
CA VAL A 32 12.83 -4.43 -16.16
C VAL A 32 12.58 -5.66 -17.03
N SER A 33 12.84 -6.85 -16.46
CA SER A 33 12.51 -8.11 -17.11
C SER A 33 11.00 -8.25 -17.33
N PRO A 34 10.53 -8.83 -18.46
CA PRO A 34 9.12 -9.14 -18.66
C PRO A 34 8.52 -9.99 -17.53
N ASP A 35 9.31 -10.89 -16.95
CA ASP A 35 8.88 -11.71 -15.80
C ASP A 35 8.59 -10.87 -14.55
N ASP A 36 9.33 -9.78 -14.34
CA ASP A 36 9.11 -8.84 -13.24
C ASP A 36 7.99 -7.82 -13.50
N LEU A 37 7.30 -7.92 -14.64
CA LEU A 37 6.13 -7.10 -15.00
C LEU A 37 4.81 -7.88 -14.98
N SER A 38 4.84 -9.17 -14.60
CA SER A 38 3.69 -10.07 -14.69
C SER A 38 3.45 -10.85 -13.41
N GLY A 39 2.22 -11.40 -13.26
CA GLY A 39 1.85 -12.29 -12.17
C GLY A 39 1.60 -11.60 -10.83
N ALA A 40 1.38 -10.30 -10.82
CA ALA A 40 0.95 -9.59 -9.60
C ALA A 40 -0.47 -10.00 -9.20
N THR A 41 -0.70 -10.15 -7.91
CA THR A 41 -2.01 -10.48 -7.33
C THR A 41 -2.64 -9.31 -6.58
N PHE A 42 -1.85 -8.29 -6.25
CA PHE A 42 -2.26 -7.09 -5.52
C PHE A 42 -1.35 -5.92 -5.90
N THR A 43 -1.92 -4.72 -6.00
CA THR A 43 -1.14 -3.50 -6.29
C THR A 43 -1.21 -2.53 -5.11
N VAL A 44 -0.10 -1.85 -4.83
CA VAL A 44 -0.04 -0.69 -3.94
C VAL A 44 0.36 0.52 -4.77
N SER A 45 -0.47 1.56 -4.74
CA SER A 45 -0.20 2.85 -5.38
C SER A 45 0.02 3.91 -4.32
N ASN A 46 1.19 4.54 -4.31
CA ASN A 46 1.54 5.56 -3.33
C ASN A 46 1.74 6.91 -4.03
N LEU A 47 0.85 7.86 -3.76
CA LEU A 47 0.92 9.24 -4.24
C LEU A 47 1.24 10.24 -3.11
N GLY A 48 1.55 9.75 -1.92
CA GLY A 48 1.85 10.58 -0.76
C GLY A 48 3.04 11.52 -0.96
N GLY A 49 4.08 11.05 -1.65
CA GLY A 49 5.26 11.84 -1.99
C GLY A 49 4.98 13.00 -2.95
N LEU A 50 3.81 13.02 -3.61
CA LEU A 50 3.34 14.09 -4.47
C LEU A 50 2.34 15.04 -3.78
N GLY A 51 2.11 14.88 -2.48
CA GLY A 51 1.23 15.71 -1.69
C GLY A 51 -0.27 15.44 -1.92
N ILE A 52 -0.63 14.30 -2.50
CA ILE A 52 -2.03 13.93 -2.75
C ILE A 52 -2.67 13.47 -1.43
N GLU A 53 -3.72 14.16 -1.02
CA GLU A 53 -4.42 13.92 0.24
C GLU A 53 -5.47 12.81 0.17
N SER A 54 -5.97 12.53 -1.03
CA SER A 54 -6.94 11.48 -1.29
C SER A 54 -7.04 11.18 -2.78
N PHE A 55 -7.12 9.90 -3.13
CA PHE A 55 -7.40 9.47 -4.50
C PHE A 55 -8.07 8.09 -4.51
N THR A 56 -8.70 7.77 -5.61
CA THR A 56 -9.26 6.43 -5.84
C THR A 56 -8.39 5.72 -6.87
N PRO A 57 -7.58 4.74 -6.47
CA PRO A 57 -6.76 3.99 -7.41
C PRO A 57 -7.63 3.15 -8.35
N VAL A 58 -7.21 3.01 -9.60
CA VAL A 58 -7.88 2.18 -10.60
C VAL A 58 -7.33 0.77 -10.54
N LEU A 59 -8.21 -0.22 -10.57
CA LEU A 59 -7.84 -1.63 -10.61
C LEU A 59 -6.94 -1.95 -11.79
N ASN A 60 -5.99 -2.85 -11.56
CA ASN A 60 -5.13 -3.40 -12.60
C ASN A 60 -5.54 -4.87 -12.89
N PRO A 61 -6.48 -5.11 -13.83
CA PRO A 61 -6.97 -6.46 -14.10
C PRO A 61 -5.84 -7.42 -14.50
N PRO A 62 -5.90 -8.69 -14.10
CA PRO A 62 -7.01 -9.40 -13.43
C PRO A 62 -7.02 -9.31 -11.89
N GLN A 63 -6.27 -8.38 -11.30
CA GLN A 63 -6.25 -8.19 -9.85
C GLN A 63 -7.62 -7.66 -9.37
N VAL A 64 -8.06 -8.13 -8.21
CA VAL A 64 -9.37 -7.79 -7.65
C VAL A 64 -9.32 -6.67 -6.61
N ALA A 65 -8.14 -6.19 -6.27
CA ALA A 65 -7.95 -5.12 -5.30
C ALA A 65 -6.67 -4.31 -5.56
N ILE A 66 -6.72 -3.03 -5.19
CA ILE A 66 -5.58 -2.10 -5.18
C ILE A 66 -5.67 -1.20 -3.96
N LEU A 67 -4.56 -1.02 -3.25
CA LEU A 67 -4.42 -0.12 -2.11
C LEU A 67 -3.84 1.22 -2.57
N GLY A 68 -4.52 2.32 -2.22
CA GLY A 68 -4.01 3.68 -2.34
C GLY A 68 -3.41 4.15 -1.02
N VAL A 69 -2.27 4.84 -1.10
CA VAL A 69 -1.60 5.47 0.05
C VAL A 69 -1.45 6.95 -0.23
N ASP A 70 -2.00 7.77 0.65
CA ASP A 70 -2.05 9.23 0.54
C ASP A 70 -0.87 9.91 1.26
N SER A 71 -0.78 11.24 1.14
CA SER A 71 0.22 12.03 1.85
C SER A 71 -0.05 12.08 3.36
N ILE A 72 1.01 12.41 4.11
CA ILE A 72 0.90 12.66 5.56
C ILE A 72 0.13 13.96 5.77
N GLN A 73 -0.91 13.90 6.59
CA GLN A 73 -1.77 15.04 6.96
C GLN A 73 -1.82 15.19 8.46
N LEU A 74 -1.81 16.43 8.94
CA LEU A 74 -2.05 16.75 10.33
C LEU A 74 -3.55 16.59 10.64
N LYS A 75 -3.90 15.58 11.42
CA LYS A 75 -5.30 15.23 11.71
C LYS A 75 -5.65 15.50 13.18
N PRO A 76 -6.74 16.26 13.48
CA PRO A 76 -7.22 16.37 14.84
C PRO A 76 -7.91 15.07 15.29
N VAL A 77 -7.53 14.57 16.45
CA VAL A 77 -8.14 13.41 17.09
C VAL A 77 -8.56 13.75 18.52
N ARG A 78 -9.63 13.14 19.01
CA ARG A 78 -10.04 13.31 20.40
C ARG A 78 -9.47 12.15 21.21
N ARG A 79 -8.64 12.48 22.21
CA ARG A 79 -8.13 11.53 23.21
C ARG A 79 -8.41 12.08 24.60
N GLU A 80 -9.00 11.29 25.48
CA GLU A 80 -9.28 11.64 26.86
C GLU A 80 -9.97 13.01 27.05
N GLY A 81 -10.91 13.33 26.12
CA GLY A 81 -11.65 14.60 26.15
C GLY A 81 -10.91 15.82 25.61
N ARG A 82 -9.66 15.68 25.18
CA ARG A 82 -8.85 16.73 24.56
C ARG A 82 -8.71 16.51 23.07
N ILE A 83 -8.47 17.59 22.33
CA ILE A 83 -8.12 17.52 20.90
C ILE A 83 -6.61 17.53 20.80
N GLU A 84 -6.07 16.49 20.18
CA GLU A 84 -4.65 16.35 19.85
C GLU A 84 -4.50 16.31 18.34
N PHE A 85 -3.38 16.79 17.84
CA PHE A 85 -3.03 16.70 16.43
C PHE A 85 -2.01 15.58 16.24
N ILE A 86 -2.27 14.71 15.28
CA ILE A 86 -1.38 13.61 14.93
C ILE A 86 -1.08 13.63 13.44
N ASP A 87 0.11 13.17 13.07
CA ASP A 87 0.40 12.84 11.68
C ASP A 87 -0.33 11.54 11.30
N ALA A 88 -1.08 11.58 10.21
CA ALA A 88 -1.85 10.45 9.72
C ALA A 88 -1.73 10.34 8.20
N ILE A 89 -1.68 9.12 7.70
CA ILE A 89 -1.82 8.83 6.26
C ILE A 89 -3.23 8.31 5.98
N GLY A 90 -3.77 8.69 4.83
CA GLY A 90 -4.99 8.09 4.30
C GLY A 90 -4.66 6.77 3.59
N LEU A 91 -5.54 5.79 3.76
CA LEU A 91 -5.51 4.54 3.02
C LEU A 91 -6.85 4.32 2.35
N SER A 92 -6.84 4.08 1.06
CA SER A 92 -8.03 3.74 0.27
C SER A 92 -7.85 2.38 -0.40
N ILE A 93 -8.95 1.67 -0.61
CA ILE A 93 -8.94 0.41 -1.35
C ILE A 93 -10.02 0.44 -2.43
N THR A 94 -9.63 0.10 -3.65
CA THR A 94 -10.58 -0.18 -4.72
C THR A 94 -10.69 -1.69 -4.89
N LEU A 95 -11.91 -2.18 -5.01
CA LEU A 95 -12.24 -3.60 -5.10
C LEU A 95 -13.06 -3.88 -6.35
N ASP A 96 -12.87 -5.06 -6.93
CA ASP A 96 -13.82 -5.61 -7.90
C ASP A 96 -15.06 -6.13 -7.15
N HIS A 97 -16.14 -5.37 -7.23
CA HIS A 97 -17.37 -5.70 -6.52
C HIS A 97 -18.12 -6.92 -7.08
N GLN A 98 -17.67 -7.47 -8.21
CA GLN A 98 -18.17 -8.75 -8.71
C GLN A 98 -17.61 -9.94 -7.90
N VAL A 99 -16.48 -9.73 -7.22
CA VAL A 99 -15.74 -10.79 -6.50
C VAL A 99 -15.74 -10.54 -4.99
N ILE A 100 -15.69 -9.28 -4.55
CA ILE A 100 -15.53 -8.90 -3.14
C ILE A 100 -16.56 -7.84 -2.76
N ASP A 101 -17.35 -8.13 -1.73
CA ASP A 101 -18.26 -7.17 -1.13
C ASP A 101 -17.54 -6.10 -0.30
N GLY A 102 -18.21 -4.97 -0.06
CA GLY A 102 -17.64 -3.85 0.68
C GLY A 102 -17.21 -4.18 2.12
N ALA A 103 -17.98 -5.01 2.82
CA ALA A 103 -17.68 -5.34 4.22
C ALA A 103 -16.39 -6.19 4.39
N PRO A 104 -16.12 -7.23 3.59
CA PRO A 104 -14.83 -7.92 3.56
C PRO A 104 -13.66 -6.96 3.26
N GLY A 105 -13.82 -6.09 2.26
CA GLY A 105 -12.79 -5.09 1.91
C GLY A 105 -12.50 -4.12 3.04
N ALA A 106 -13.54 -3.60 3.71
CA ALA A 106 -13.39 -2.73 4.87
C ALA A 106 -12.68 -3.42 6.04
N ARG A 107 -13.00 -4.71 6.29
CA ARG A 107 -12.29 -5.50 7.31
C ARG A 107 -10.82 -5.71 6.97
N PHE A 108 -10.50 -5.99 5.72
CA PHE A 108 -9.12 -6.08 5.25
C PHE A 108 -8.36 -4.76 5.53
N LEU A 109 -8.91 -3.63 5.12
CA LEU A 109 -8.29 -2.32 5.31
C LEU A 109 -8.10 -1.99 6.80
N LYS A 110 -9.05 -2.36 7.66
CA LYS A 110 -8.92 -2.24 9.11
C LYS A 110 -7.73 -3.03 9.64
N VAL A 111 -7.55 -4.27 9.21
CA VAL A 111 -6.41 -5.11 9.62
C VAL A 111 -5.09 -4.51 9.12
N VAL A 112 -5.03 -4.01 7.90
CA VAL A 112 -3.84 -3.31 7.37
C VAL A 112 -3.48 -2.12 8.25
N LYS A 113 -4.47 -1.27 8.58
CA LYS A 113 -4.29 -0.14 9.49
C LYS A 113 -3.71 -0.58 10.84
N GLU A 114 -4.33 -1.57 11.49
CA GLU A 114 -3.90 -2.08 12.79
C GLU A 114 -2.46 -2.61 12.76
N LYS A 115 -2.07 -3.27 11.67
CA LYS A 115 -0.70 -3.75 11.48
C LYS A 115 0.30 -2.61 11.29
N ILE A 116 -0.03 -1.60 10.51
CA ILE A 116 0.83 -0.43 10.32
C ILE A 116 1.01 0.34 11.64
N GLU A 117 -0.06 0.55 12.40
CA GLU A 117 0.01 1.22 13.70
C GLU A 117 0.82 0.44 14.76
N ASN A 118 1.01 -0.85 14.56
CA ASN A 118 1.80 -1.74 15.42
C ASN A 118 3.05 -2.30 14.71
N VAL A 119 3.58 -1.59 13.74
CA VAL A 119 4.68 -2.08 12.88
C VAL A 119 5.92 -2.50 13.66
N GLU A 120 6.25 -1.85 14.76
CA GLU A 120 7.38 -2.20 15.63
C GLU A 120 7.29 -3.62 16.19
N LYS A 121 6.07 -4.15 16.37
CA LYS A 121 5.84 -5.54 16.82
C LYS A 121 5.93 -6.56 15.68
N LEU A 122 5.83 -6.09 14.43
CA LEU A 122 5.79 -6.94 13.24
C LEU A 122 7.13 -6.97 12.51
N CYS A 123 7.86 -5.88 12.55
CA CYS A 123 9.17 -5.75 11.95
C CYS A 123 10.22 -5.85 13.06
N THR A 124 10.69 -7.06 13.33
CA THR A 124 11.97 -7.22 14.05
C THR A 124 13.04 -6.74 13.08
N ILE A 125 13.52 -5.51 13.29
CA ILE A 125 14.64 -4.94 12.54
C ILE A 125 15.93 -5.51 13.11
#